data_41396d1d8feabbbd71c36a6fc6904a21
#
_entry.id   41396d1d8feabbbd71c36a6fc6904a21
#
_cell.length_a   1.000
_cell.length_b   1.000
_cell.length_c   1.000
_cell.angle_alpha   90.00
_cell.angle_beta   90.00
_cell.angle_gamma   90.00
#
_symmetry.space_group_name_H-M   'P 1'
#
loop_
_entity.id
_entity.type
_entity.pdbx_description
1 polymer ?
#
loop_
_entity_poly.entity_id
_entity_poly.type
_entity_poly.pdbx_seq_one_letter_code
_entity_poly.pdbx_strand_id
1 'polypeptide(L)'
;MAKQQPNARYLVHTPAELASNHAADYQRRQGDPGVKFGVPAVDARVIPMHPGDMTCILARPGHGKTTLLARAARQEAEEIRKRGTQASECVVYVTWETSAEELVSLFYAADGDMSATDLAWGRVPVDNVLRKAAKQASVPIWVIGHGIANAGKVMPRMTPDVVFAAIESMAEDFGVKPRLLLFDYMQLIPVTGTTSRVEQVTEAAIRVKELALRIGAPAMVGVQARREVDTRDDKTPEMHDAQWASGIEQVADKVFGIWRPYVTDNEKGLLVVKHEGREKGLKITPNLAILKLRKQRGDVGQYTWYLHFEPQALRLAEI
;
A
#
# COMPACT_ATOMS: atom_id res chain seq x y z
N MET A 1 -19.81 9.17 -28.01
CA MET A 1 -18.42 9.63 -28.21
C MET A 1 -17.65 8.51 -28.87
N ALA A 2 -17.05 8.75 -30.04
CA ALA A 2 -16.22 7.76 -30.71
C ALA A 2 -15.01 7.45 -29.85
N LYS A 3 -14.77 6.17 -29.47
CA LYS A 3 -13.55 5.72 -28.81
C LYS A 3 -12.38 6.05 -29.76
N GLN A 4 -11.55 7.04 -29.42
CA GLN A 4 -10.29 7.23 -30.12
C GLN A 4 -9.51 5.93 -30.06
N GLN A 5 -9.15 5.37 -31.20
CA GLN A 5 -8.27 4.21 -31.26
C GLN A 5 -6.92 4.60 -30.66
N PRO A 6 -6.32 3.75 -29.79
CA PRO A 6 -5.03 4.04 -29.21
C PRO A 6 -3.99 4.24 -30.32
N ASN A 7 -3.31 5.38 -30.28
CA ASN A 7 -2.28 5.71 -31.27
C ASN A 7 -0.96 5.06 -30.87
N ALA A 8 -0.58 3.97 -31.54
CA ALA A 8 0.65 3.23 -31.29
C ALA A 8 1.93 4.09 -31.44
N ARG A 9 1.87 5.27 -32.09
CA ARG A 9 3.01 6.22 -32.19
C ARG A 9 3.50 6.66 -30.80
N TYR A 10 2.62 6.72 -29.79
CA TYR A 10 3.00 7.07 -28.40
C TYR A 10 3.91 6.05 -27.71
N LEU A 11 4.05 4.84 -28.27
CA LEU A 11 4.95 3.82 -27.77
C LEU A 11 6.38 3.96 -28.32
N VAL A 12 6.59 4.83 -29.32
CA VAL A 12 7.89 4.98 -30.00
C VAL A 12 8.57 6.25 -29.50
N HIS A 13 9.76 6.10 -28.94
CA HIS A 13 10.59 7.18 -28.47
C HIS A 13 11.87 7.28 -29.33
N THR A 14 12.22 8.47 -29.76
CA THR A 14 13.51 8.71 -30.42
C THR A 14 14.64 8.72 -29.37
N PRO A 15 15.92 8.46 -29.81
CA PRO A 15 17.07 8.58 -28.91
C PRO A 15 17.19 9.95 -28.23
N ALA A 16 16.84 11.03 -28.92
CA ALA A 16 16.87 12.39 -28.38
C ALA A 16 15.81 12.60 -27.33
N GLU A 17 14.56 12.13 -27.55
CA GLU A 17 13.49 12.16 -26.54
C GLU A 17 13.87 11.35 -25.31
N LEU A 18 14.45 10.14 -25.46
CA LEU A 18 14.91 9.32 -24.35
C LEU A 18 15.96 10.04 -23.50
N ALA A 19 16.98 10.63 -24.15
CA ALA A 19 18.04 11.35 -23.44
C ALA A 19 17.49 12.58 -22.69
N SER A 20 16.63 13.36 -23.34
CA SER A 20 16.00 14.54 -22.73
C SER A 20 15.08 14.16 -21.56
N ASN A 21 14.21 13.15 -21.75
CA ASN A 21 13.29 12.68 -20.73
C ASN A 21 14.02 12.10 -19.51
N HIS A 22 15.12 11.35 -19.74
CA HIS A 22 15.94 10.82 -18.66
C HIS A 22 16.58 11.94 -17.83
N ALA A 23 17.15 12.94 -18.49
CA ALA A 23 17.76 14.08 -17.80
C ALA A 23 16.72 14.87 -16.98
N ALA A 24 15.55 15.11 -17.56
CA ALA A 24 14.44 15.78 -16.86
C ALA A 24 13.92 14.99 -15.67
N ASP A 25 13.77 13.67 -15.82
CA ASP A 25 13.35 12.79 -14.71
C ASP A 25 14.41 12.77 -13.59
N TYR A 26 15.70 12.72 -13.93
CA TYR A 26 16.78 12.79 -12.96
C TYR A 26 16.75 14.12 -12.17
N GLN A 27 16.59 15.26 -12.87
CA GLN A 27 16.45 16.58 -12.22
C GLN A 27 15.23 16.64 -11.30
N ARG A 28 14.08 16.09 -11.75
CA ARG A 28 12.87 16.00 -10.92
C ARG A 28 13.15 15.23 -9.62
N ARG A 29 13.85 14.11 -9.67
CA ARG A 29 14.21 13.29 -8.49
C ARG A 29 15.14 14.01 -7.51
N GLN A 30 15.90 15.01 -7.93
CA GLN A 30 16.70 15.84 -7.02
C GLN A 30 15.81 16.73 -6.14
N GLY A 31 14.68 17.21 -6.66
CA GLY A 31 13.73 18.04 -5.89
C GLY A 31 12.62 17.22 -5.21
N ASP A 32 12.23 16.09 -5.81
CA ASP A 32 11.21 15.17 -5.31
C ASP A 32 11.70 13.72 -5.43
N PRO A 33 12.28 13.16 -4.38
CA PRO A 33 12.87 11.81 -4.43
C PRO A 33 11.83 10.69 -4.66
N GLY A 34 10.52 10.98 -4.59
CA GLY A 34 9.44 10.01 -4.72
C GLY A 34 8.78 9.67 -3.40
N VAL A 35 7.84 8.74 -3.44
CA VAL A 35 7.05 8.33 -2.29
C VAL A 35 7.83 7.36 -1.41
N LYS A 36 7.91 7.65 -0.11
CA LYS A 36 8.60 6.85 0.89
C LYS A 36 7.67 5.81 1.50
N PHE A 37 8.26 4.76 2.07
CA PHE A 37 7.52 3.71 2.79
C PHE A 37 6.92 4.23 4.12
N GLY A 38 7.54 5.26 4.69
CA GLY A 38 7.10 5.89 5.93
C GLY A 38 7.71 5.28 7.20
N VAL A 39 8.74 4.45 7.05
CA VAL A 39 9.53 3.88 8.16
C VAL A 39 10.97 4.29 7.95
N PRO A 40 11.57 5.19 8.77
CA PRO A 40 12.87 5.78 8.53
C PRO A 40 14.00 4.77 8.24
N ALA A 41 14.05 3.66 8.98
CA ALA A 41 15.06 2.61 8.79
C ALA A 41 14.89 1.90 7.43
N VAL A 42 13.66 1.75 6.95
CA VAL A 42 13.35 1.19 5.62
C VAL A 42 13.69 2.21 4.54
N ASP A 43 13.27 3.46 4.72
CA ASP A 43 13.46 4.55 3.76
C ASP A 43 14.94 4.92 3.56
N ALA A 44 15.81 4.58 4.51
CA ALA A 44 17.26 4.75 4.38
C ALA A 44 17.94 3.72 3.45
N ARG A 45 17.25 2.61 3.12
CA ARG A 45 17.80 1.48 2.33
C ARG A 45 16.98 1.17 1.09
N VAL A 46 15.74 1.61 1.04
CA VAL A 46 14.82 1.29 -0.06
C VAL A 46 14.72 2.49 -0.99
N ILE A 47 14.89 2.23 -2.28
CA ILE A 47 14.67 3.26 -3.31
C ILE A 47 13.22 3.74 -3.20
N PRO A 48 12.96 5.06 -3.10
CA PRO A 48 11.60 5.60 -3.07
C PRO A 48 10.76 5.10 -4.25
N MET A 49 9.46 5.08 -4.09
CA MET A 49 8.54 4.68 -5.16
C MET A 49 8.37 5.83 -6.15
N HIS A 50 8.58 5.55 -7.42
CA HIS A 50 8.42 6.51 -8.52
C HIS A 50 7.11 6.26 -9.29
N PRO A 51 6.64 7.23 -10.09
CA PRO A 51 5.48 7.07 -10.95
C PRO A 51 5.54 5.76 -11.76
N GLY A 52 4.46 4.98 -11.69
CA GLY A 52 4.37 3.69 -12.35
C GLY A 52 4.99 2.50 -11.58
N ASP A 53 5.72 2.71 -10.47
CA ASP A 53 6.21 1.62 -9.62
C ASP A 53 5.04 0.85 -8.96
N MET A 54 5.22 -0.45 -8.79
CA MET A 54 4.32 -1.29 -8.00
C MET A 54 5.09 -1.97 -6.87
N THR A 55 4.68 -1.68 -5.62
CA THR A 55 5.23 -2.28 -4.40
C THR A 55 4.21 -3.24 -3.80
N CYS A 56 4.57 -4.49 -3.56
CA CYS A 56 3.71 -5.51 -2.97
C CYS A 56 4.10 -5.78 -1.52
N ILE A 57 3.11 -5.85 -0.63
CA ILE A 57 3.25 -6.21 0.78
C ILE A 57 2.62 -7.58 1.00
N LEU A 58 3.44 -8.61 1.13
CA LEU A 58 3.02 -9.98 1.38
C LEU A 58 2.85 -10.22 2.87
N ALA A 59 1.68 -10.68 3.28
CA ALA A 59 1.40 -11.03 4.66
C ALA A 59 0.32 -12.12 4.78
N ARG A 60 0.36 -12.89 5.86
CA ARG A 60 -0.78 -13.68 6.32
C ARG A 60 -1.87 -12.75 6.89
N PRO A 61 -3.14 -13.19 6.98
CA PRO A 61 -4.19 -12.44 7.68
C PRO A 61 -3.76 -12.04 9.10
N GLY A 62 -4.07 -10.81 9.53
CA GLY A 62 -3.73 -10.30 10.86
C GLY A 62 -2.28 -9.82 11.05
N HIS A 63 -1.41 -9.99 10.06
CA HIS A 63 0.01 -9.59 10.17
C HIS A 63 0.27 -8.12 9.76
N GLY A 64 -0.76 -7.31 9.50
CA GLY A 64 -0.63 -5.86 9.38
C GLY A 64 -0.50 -5.30 7.97
N LYS A 65 -0.98 -6.00 6.91
CA LYS A 65 -1.04 -5.44 5.54
C LYS A 65 -1.73 -4.08 5.49
N THR A 66 -3.01 -4.05 5.90
CA THR A 66 -3.84 -2.84 5.96
C THR A 66 -3.17 -1.73 6.77
N THR A 67 -2.54 -2.10 7.91
CA THR A 67 -1.82 -1.15 8.76
C THR A 67 -0.62 -0.51 8.04
N LEU A 68 0.16 -1.30 7.30
CA LEU A 68 1.28 -0.75 6.51
C LEU A 68 0.80 0.15 5.37
N LEU A 69 -0.28 -0.23 4.67
CA LEU A 69 -0.88 0.60 3.64
C LEU A 69 -1.42 1.92 4.24
N ALA A 70 -2.15 1.84 5.36
CA ALA A 70 -2.66 3.02 6.05
C ALA A 70 -1.53 3.92 6.58
N ARG A 71 -0.42 3.34 7.06
CA ARG A 71 0.78 4.08 7.46
C ARG A 71 1.38 4.84 6.28
N ALA A 72 1.56 4.19 5.13
CA ALA A 72 2.07 4.82 3.92
C ALA A 72 1.13 5.93 3.44
N ALA A 73 -0.20 5.72 3.52
CA ALA A 73 -1.19 6.75 3.22
C ALA A 73 -0.99 8.02 4.07
N ARG A 74 -0.87 7.85 5.39
CA ARG A 74 -0.65 8.98 6.30
C ARG A 74 0.66 9.69 6.04
N GLN A 75 1.73 8.94 5.84
CA GLN A 75 3.05 9.51 5.57
C GLN A 75 3.02 10.38 4.32
N GLU A 76 2.48 9.87 3.20
CA GLU A 76 2.43 10.68 1.97
C GLU A 76 1.45 11.85 2.10
N ALA A 77 0.32 11.68 2.80
CA ALA A 77 -0.59 12.80 3.07
C ALA A 77 0.07 13.91 3.91
N GLU A 78 0.92 13.56 4.87
CA GLU A 78 1.74 14.51 5.63
C GLU A 78 2.76 15.23 4.74
N GLU A 79 3.42 14.50 3.83
CA GLU A 79 4.37 15.10 2.87
C GLU A 79 3.65 16.05 1.89
N ILE A 80 2.48 15.69 1.36
CA ILE A 80 1.62 16.57 0.55
C ILE A 80 1.30 17.87 1.31
N ARG A 81 0.92 17.77 2.59
CA ARG A 81 0.63 18.95 3.42
C ARG A 81 1.87 19.80 3.69
N LYS A 82 3.03 19.21 3.94
CA LYS A 82 4.30 19.93 4.13
C LYS A 82 4.70 20.70 2.87
N ARG A 83 4.43 20.12 1.68
CA ARG A 83 4.67 20.83 0.40
C ARG A 83 3.62 21.90 0.09
N GLY A 84 2.50 21.91 0.82
CA GLY A 84 1.38 22.84 0.56
C GLY A 84 0.57 22.50 -0.70
N THR A 85 0.66 21.26 -1.19
CA THR A 85 0.04 20.82 -2.46
C THR A 85 -1.28 20.08 -2.29
N GLN A 86 -1.89 20.08 -1.09
CA GLN A 86 -3.12 19.34 -0.78
C GLN A 86 -4.35 19.76 -1.60
N ALA A 87 -4.31 20.92 -2.27
CA ALA A 87 -5.37 21.36 -3.19
C ALA A 87 -5.27 20.71 -4.58
N SER A 88 -4.12 20.11 -4.92
CA SER A 88 -3.86 19.52 -6.25
C SER A 88 -3.31 18.10 -6.19
N GLU A 89 -2.88 17.62 -5.02
CA GLU A 89 -2.33 16.28 -4.82
C GLU A 89 -3.08 15.53 -3.71
N CYS A 90 -3.22 14.22 -3.88
CA CYS A 90 -3.87 13.37 -2.88
C CYS A 90 -3.25 11.96 -2.85
N VAL A 91 -3.60 11.21 -1.80
CA VAL A 91 -3.43 9.77 -1.72
C VAL A 91 -4.78 9.13 -2.04
N VAL A 92 -4.81 8.08 -2.86
CA VAL A 92 -6.02 7.30 -3.15
C VAL A 92 -5.90 5.93 -2.53
N TYR A 93 -6.81 5.60 -1.62
CA TYR A 93 -6.92 4.30 -0.97
C TYR A 93 -8.12 3.54 -1.55
N VAL A 94 -7.85 2.44 -2.24
CA VAL A 94 -8.87 1.57 -2.82
C VAL A 94 -9.03 0.34 -1.94
N THR A 95 -10.24 0.10 -1.43
CA THR A 95 -10.53 -1.04 -0.54
C THR A 95 -11.69 -1.88 -1.06
N TRP A 96 -11.52 -3.20 -1.03
CA TRP A 96 -12.55 -4.20 -1.31
C TRP A 96 -12.97 -4.97 -0.06
N GLU A 97 -12.16 -4.93 1.00
CA GLU A 97 -12.38 -5.71 2.23
C GLU A 97 -13.06 -4.86 3.31
N THR A 98 -12.52 -3.67 3.53
CA THR A 98 -12.90 -2.79 4.63
C THR A 98 -13.77 -1.65 4.13
N SER A 99 -14.83 -1.28 4.85
CA SER A 99 -15.62 -0.11 4.48
C SER A 99 -14.83 1.19 4.61
N ALA A 100 -15.27 2.24 3.92
CA ALA A 100 -14.64 3.56 4.00
C ALA A 100 -14.62 4.10 5.44
N GLU A 101 -15.70 3.89 6.19
CA GLU A 101 -15.83 4.34 7.58
C GLU A 101 -14.93 3.58 8.54
N GLU A 102 -14.77 2.25 8.36
CA GLU A 102 -13.82 1.46 9.14
C GLU A 102 -12.38 1.89 8.89
N LEU A 103 -12.03 2.19 7.63
CA LEU A 103 -10.72 2.72 7.29
C LEU A 103 -10.47 4.09 7.94
N VAL A 104 -11.47 4.98 7.93
CA VAL A 104 -11.40 6.28 8.62
C VAL A 104 -11.25 6.09 10.13
N SER A 105 -11.94 5.11 10.73
CA SER A 105 -11.79 4.79 12.16
C SER A 105 -10.36 4.35 12.49
N LEU A 106 -9.68 3.65 11.60
CA LEU A 106 -8.26 3.32 11.76
C LEU A 106 -7.38 4.59 11.76
N PHE A 107 -7.68 5.56 10.89
CA PHE A 107 -6.96 6.83 10.89
C PHE A 107 -7.22 7.66 12.16
N TYR A 108 -8.44 7.64 12.70
CA TYR A 108 -8.75 8.31 13.97
C TYR A 108 -7.99 7.70 15.15
N ALA A 109 -7.97 6.37 15.22
CA ALA A 109 -7.25 5.65 16.27
C ALA A 109 -5.72 5.87 16.23
N ALA A 110 -5.18 6.15 15.06
CA ALA A 110 -3.75 6.30 14.86
C ALA A 110 -3.11 7.47 15.62
N ASP A 111 -3.89 8.45 16.05
CA ASP A 111 -3.39 9.54 16.90
C ASP A 111 -3.23 9.11 18.38
N GLY A 112 -3.73 7.91 18.76
CA GLY A 112 -3.52 7.29 20.06
C GLY A 112 -4.43 7.77 21.19
N ASP A 113 -5.38 8.67 20.92
CA ASP A 113 -6.34 9.21 21.91
C ASP A 113 -7.69 8.49 21.91
N MET A 114 -7.89 7.53 21.02
CA MET A 114 -9.04 6.63 20.96
C MET A 114 -8.68 5.31 20.31
N SER A 115 -9.42 4.24 20.62
CA SER A 115 -9.20 2.93 20.01
C SER A 115 -10.18 2.69 18.87
N ALA A 116 -9.72 2.00 17.80
CA ALA A 116 -10.60 1.56 16.71
C ALA A 116 -11.73 0.65 17.23
N THR A 117 -11.45 -0.16 18.26
CA THR A 117 -12.45 -1.02 18.90
C THR A 117 -13.53 -0.20 19.60
N ASP A 118 -13.15 0.85 20.34
CA ASP A 118 -14.14 1.70 21.04
C ASP A 118 -14.96 2.52 20.05
N LEU A 119 -14.35 2.95 18.94
CA LEU A 119 -15.08 3.57 17.83
C LEU A 119 -16.12 2.62 17.25
N ALA A 120 -15.74 1.36 16.96
CA ALA A 120 -16.65 0.34 16.43
C ALA A 120 -17.81 0.02 17.40
N TRP A 121 -17.56 0.05 18.70
CA TRP A 121 -18.57 -0.13 19.73
C TRP A 121 -19.41 1.13 20.04
N GLY A 122 -19.09 2.29 19.44
CA GLY A 122 -19.75 3.55 19.76
C GLY A 122 -19.51 4.04 21.18
N ARG A 123 -18.39 3.67 21.81
CA ARG A 123 -18.03 4.04 23.20
C ARG A 123 -17.29 5.36 23.33
N VAL A 124 -16.85 5.93 22.20
CA VAL A 124 -16.15 7.21 22.19
C VAL A 124 -17.18 8.34 22.23
N PRO A 125 -16.99 9.37 23.09
CA PRO A 125 -17.88 10.54 23.11
C PRO A 125 -18.00 11.20 21.73
N VAL A 126 -19.21 11.53 21.32
CA VAL A 126 -19.51 12.07 19.98
C VAL A 126 -18.68 13.31 19.65
N ASP A 127 -18.50 14.24 20.60
CA ASP A 127 -17.71 15.46 20.43
C ASP A 127 -16.24 15.16 20.07
N ASN A 128 -15.68 14.07 20.60
CA ASN A 128 -14.34 13.63 20.27
C ASN A 128 -14.28 13.15 18.82
N VAL A 129 -15.26 12.39 18.38
CA VAL A 129 -15.37 11.91 16.99
C VAL A 129 -15.55 13.07 16.04
N LEU A 130 -16.41 14.04 16.36
CA LEU A 130 -16.64 15.24 15.53
C LEU A 130 -15.36 16.08 15.36
N ARG A 131 -14.61 16.27 16.44
CA ARG A 131 -13.30 16.98 16.37
C ARG A 131 -12.31 16.23 15.46
N LYS A 132 -12.26 14.90 15.53
CA LYS A 132 -11.41 14.08 14.63
C LYS A 132 -11.89 14.18 13.19
N ALA A 133 -13.19 14.12 12.95
CA ALA A 133 -13.77 14.26 11.63
C ALA A 133 -13.40 15.62 10.99
N ALA A 134 -13.52 16.71 11.72
CA ALA A 134 -13.12 18.03 11.26
C ALA A 134 -11.63 18.10 10.89
N LYS A 135 -10.74 17.48 11.69
CA LYS A 135 -9.31 17.39 11.41
C LYS A 135 -9.04 16.51 10.18
N GLN A 136 -9.71 15.37 10.07
CA GLN A 136 -9.54 14.41 8.98
C GLN A 136 -10.03 15.00 7.63
N ALA A 137 -11.04 15.86 7.64
CA ALA A 137 -11.56 16.50 6.44
C ALA A 137 -10.51 17.30 5.65
N SER A 138 -9.42 17.73 6.31
CA SER A 138 -8.29 18.43 5.69
C SER A 138 -7.14 17.51 5.27
N VAL A 139 -7.22 16.21 5.54
CA VAL A 139 -6.17 15.25 5.18
C VAL A 139 -6.40 14.77 3.75
N PRO A 140 -5.43 14.89 2.83
CA PRO A 140 -5.62 14.59 1.41
C PRO A 140 -5.57 13.07 1.15
N ILE A 141 -6.42 12.30 1.84
CA ILE A 141 -6.61 10.85 1.63
C ILE A 141 -8.04 10.63 1.12
N TRP A 142 -8.15 10.15 -0.10
CA TRP A 142 -9.39 9.81 -0.77
C TRP A 142 -9.61 8.30 -0.73
N VAL A 143 -10.85 7.87 -0.49
CA VAL A 143 -11.18 6.44 -0.41
C VAL A 143 -12.12 6.07 -1.55
N ILE A 144 -11.76 5.02 -2.29
CA ILE A 144 -12.63 4.36 -3.26
C ILE A 144 -13.01 2.99 -2.68
N GLY A 145 -14.28 2.79 -2.37
CA GLY A 145 -14.77 1.57 -1.71
C GLY A 145 -16.25 1.66 -1.36
N HIS A 146 -16.74 0.62 -0.70
CA HIS A 146 -18.08 0.63 -0.13
C HIS A 146 -18.11 1.42 1.18
N GLY A 147 -19.21 2.11 1.44
CA GLY A 147 -19.42 2.87 2.67
C GLY A 147 -20.89 3.28 2.86
N ILE A 148 -21.18 3.95 3.96
CA ILE A 148 -22.53 4.41 4.32
C ILE A 148 -23.13 5.31 3.24
N ALA A 149 -22.31 6.16 2.62
CA ALA A 149 -22.76 7.09 1.58
C ALA A 149 -23.35 6.42 0.33
N ASN A 150 -23.01 5.17 0.07
CA ASN A 150 -23.51 4.40 -1.05
C ASN A 150 -24.40 3.21 -0.64
N ALA A 151 -24.78 3.12 0.63
CA ALA A 151 -25.70 2.10 1.12
C ALA A 151 -27.04 2.18 0.40
N GLY A 152 -27.57 1.03 -0.02
CA GLY A 152 -28.82 0.93 -0.79
C GLY A 152 -28.73 1.36 -2.26
N LYS A 153 -27.56 1.80 -2.74
CA LYS A 153 -27.35 2.11 -4.17
C LYS A 153 -26.80 0.89 -4.91
N VAL A 154 -27.18 0.77 -6.20
CA VAL A 154 -26.57 -0.21 -7.09
C VAL A 154 -25.19 0.30 -7.50
N MET A 155 -24.15 -0.32 -6.93
CA MET A 155 -22.77 0.07 -7.20
C MET A 155 -22.20 -0.77 -8.35
N PRO A 156 -21.36 -0.17 -9.23
CA PRO A 156 -20.63 -0.95 -10.22
C PRO A 156 -19.65 -1.90 -9.52
N ARG A 157 -19.41 -3.05 -10.15
CA ARG A 157 -18.33 -3.94 -9.71
C ARG A 157 -16.99 -3.19 -9.84
N MET A 158 -16.27 -3.02 -8.76
CA MET A 158 -15.03 -2.23 -8.69
C MET A 158 -13.87 -2.95 -9.40
N THR A 159 -13.94 -3.06 -10.73
CA THR A 159 -12.83 -3.53 -11.58
C THR A 159 -11.74 -2.45 -11.68
N PRO A 160 -10.52 -2.79 -12.11
CA PRO A 160 -9.46 -1.79 -12.34
C PRO A 160 -9.90 -0.65 -13.28
N ASP A 161 -10.70 -0.94 -14.31
CA ASP A 161 -11.22 0.09 -15.23
C ASP A 161 -12.21 1.04 -14.54
N VAL A 162 -13.07 0.51 -13.65
CA VAL A 162 -14.00 1.33 -12.84
C VAL A 162 -13.21 2.20 -11.84
N VAL A 163 -12.18 1.65 -11.21
CA VAL A 163 -11.30 2.41 -10.31
C VAL A 163 -10.57 3.52 -11.09
N PHE A 164 -10.08 3.21 -12.30
CA PHE A 164 -9.45 4.21 -13.15
C PHE A 164 -10.41 5.35 -13.50
N ALA A 165 -11.64 5.04 -13.94
CA ALA A 165 -12.66 6.04 -14.25
C ALA A 165 -13.01 6.90 -13.01
N ALA A 166 -13.08 6.31 -11.82
CA ALA A 166 -13.31 7.05 -10.59
C ALA A 166 -12.16 8.04 -10.29
N ILE A 167 -10.90 7.63 -10.52
CA ILE A 167 -9.73 8.51 -10.34
C ILE A 167 -9.73 9.64 -11.39
N GLU A 168 -10.10 9.37 -12.64
CA GLU A 168 -10.24 10.40 -13.67
C GLU A 168 -11.33 11.42 -13.27
N SER A 169 -12.50 10.96 -12.80
CA SER A 169 -13.54 11.88 -12.30
C SER A 169 -13.06 12.74 -11.13
N MET A 170 -12.25 12.19 -10.20
CA MET A 170 -11.66 13.00 -9.13
C MET A 170 -10.78 14.11 -9.69
N ALA A 171 -9.98 13.83 -10.72
CA ALA A 171 -9.12 14.85 -11.35
C ALA A 171 -9.94 15.91 -12.07
N GLU A 172 -11.03 15.52 -12.75
CA GLU A 172 -11.93 16.45 -13.46
C GLU A 172 -12.78 17.29 -12.51
N ASP A 173 -13.39 16.68 -11.48
CA ASP A 173 -14.35 17.33 -10.60
C ASP A 173 -13.68 18.16 -9.50
N PHE A 174 -12.52 17.75 -9.03
CA PHE A 174 -11.84 18.35 -7.86
C PHE A 174 -10.43 18.86 -8.15
N GLY A 175 -9.89 18.66 -9.34
CA GLY A 175 -8.55 19.13 -9.72
C GLY A 175 -7.40 18.42 -9.01
N VAL A 176 -7.65 17.26 -8.36
CA VAL A 176 -6.65 16.52 -7.57
C VAL A 176 -6.03 15.38 -8.35
N LYS A 177 -4.73 15.15 -8.16
CA LYS A 177 -3.99 14.04 -8.78
C LYS A 177 -3.39 13.12 -7.71
N PRO A 178 -3.48 11.79 -7.89
CA PRO A 178 -2.85 10.86 -6.97
C PRO A 178 -1.32 10.99 -6.97
N ARG A 179 -0.74 11.05 -5.76
CA ARG A 179 0.70 10.87 -5.50
C ARG A 179 1.02 9.43 -5.11
N LEU A 180 0.04 8.72 -4.57
CA LEU A 180 0.15 7.33 -4.16
C LEU A 180 -1.20 6.66 -4.33
N LEU A 181 -1.18 5.46 -4.92
CA LEU A 181 -2.32 4.55 -5.01
C LEU A 181 -2.13 3.39 -4.04
N LEU A 182 -3.13 3.07 -3.26
CA LEU A 182 -3.12 1.96 -2.31
C LEU A 182 -4.25 1.00 -2.63
N PHE A 183 -3.97 -0.31 -2.61
CA PHE A 183 -4.93 -1.36 -2.95
C PHE A 183 -4.99 -2.41 -1.85
N ASP A 184 -6.13 -2.55 -1.17
CA ASP A 184 -6.34 -3.49 -0.09
C ASP A 184 -7.49 -4.45 -0.43
N TYR A 185 -7.21 -5.67 -0.85
CA TYR A 185 -5.94 -6.30 -1.25
C TYR A 185 -6.08 -7.03 -2.61
N MET A 186 -4.97 -7.40 -3.22
CA MET A 186 -4.86 -7.91 -4.59
C MET A 186 -5.88 -9.00 -4.94
N GLN A 187 -6.05 -10.01 -4.09
CA GLN A 187 -6.89 -11.18 -4.38
C GLN A 187 -8.39 -10.86 -4.42
N LEU A 188 -8.83 -9.68 -3.97
CA LEU A 188 -10.23 -9.24 -4.06
C LEU A 188 -10.52 -8.40 -5.30
N ILE A 189 -9.48 -7.96 -6.03
CA ILE A 189 -9.65 -7.16 -7.24
C ILE A 189 -10.39 -7.99 -8.31
N PRO A 190 -11.60 -7.60 -8.73
CA PRO A 190 -12.35 -8.35 -9.71
C PRO A 190 -11.82 -8.08 -11.12
N VAL A 191 -11.52 -9.14 -11.84
CA VAL A 191 -11.19 -9.09 -13.26
C VAL A 191 -12.18 -9.98 -14.05
N THR A 192 -12.31 -9.75 -15.34
CA THR A 192 -13.21 -10.47 -16.23
C THR A 192 -12.41 -11.30 -17.25
N GLY A 193 -13.03 -12.36 -17.78
CA GLY A 193 -12.41 -13.14 -18.86
C GLY A 193 -11.43 -14.21 -18.43
N THR A 194 -11.27 -14.45 -17.11
CA THR A 194 -10.38 -15.48 -16.56
C THR A 194 -11.18 -16.63 -15.95
N THR A 195 -10.66 -17.85 -16.01
CA THR A 195 -11.33 -19.08 -15.54
C THR A 195 -10.75 -19.60 -14.23
N SER A 196 -9.46 -19.39 -13.99
CA SER A 196 -8.77 -19.83 -12.78
C SER A 196 -8.48 -18.69 -11.81
N ARG A 197 -8.36 -19.00 -10.51
CA ARG A 197 -8.01 -18.02 -9.48
C ARG A 197 -6.59 -17.46 -9.68
N VAL A 198 -5.67 -18.28 -10.19
CA VAL A 198 -4.30 -17.86 -10.50
C VAL A 198 -4.29 -16.82 -11.61
N GLU A 199 -5.05 -17.08 -12.71
CA GLU A 199 -5.19 -16.12 -13.80
C GLU A 199 -5.83 -14.81 -13.33
N GLN A 200 -6.88 -14.89 -12.49
CA GLN A 200 -7.54 -13.71 -11.94
C GLN A 200 -6.57 -12.80 -11.19
N VAL A 201 -5.76 -13.36 -10.28
CA VAL A 201 -4.82 -12.58 -9.48
C VAL A 201 -3.65 -12.08 -10.32
N THR A 202 -3.18 -12.86 -11.29
CA THR A 202 -2.13 -12.43 -12.24
C THR A 202 -2.62 -11.26 -13.09
N GLU A 203 -3.83 -11.37 -13.67
CA GLU A 203 -4.40 -10.28 -14.47
C GLU A 203 -4.67 -9.04 -13.61
N ALA A 204 -5.14 -9.19 -12.37
CA ALA A 204 -5.30 -8.07 -11.44
C ALA A 204 -3.96 -7.35 -11.20
N ALA A 205 -2.86 -8.09 -11.02
CA ALA A 205 -1.54 -7.49 -10.84
C ALA A 205 -1.08 -6.69 -12.08
N ILE A 206 -1.30 -7.24 -13.28
CA ILE A 206 -0.99 -6.56 -14.54
C ILE A 206 -1.82 -5.27 -14.66
N ARG A 207 -3.14 -5.34 -14.41
CA ARG A 207 -4.04 -4.18 -14.49
C ARG A 207 -3.71 -3.09 -13.48
N VAL A 208 -3.32 -3.45 -12.26
CA VAL A 208 -2.87 -2.47 -11.26
C VAL A 208 -1.59 -1.79 -11.71
N LYS A 209 -0.63 -2.53 -12.29
CA LYS A 209 0.60 -1.96 -12.84
C LYS A 209 0.31 -1.01 -14.00
N GLU A 210 -0.57 -1.40 -14.94
CA GLU A 210 -1.03 -0.54 -16.04
C GLU A 210 -1.71 0.73 -15.52
N LEU A 211 -2.56 0.60 -14.49
CA LEU A 211 -3.23 1.72 -13.85
C LEU A 211 -2.23 2.70 -13.23
N ALA A 212 -1.23 2.20 -12.50
CA ALA A 212 -0.16 3.02 -11.93
C ALA A 212 0.60 3.80 -13.01
N LEU A 213 0.92 3.15 -14.15
CA LEU A 213 1.57 3.80 -15.30
C LEU A 213 0.67 4.86 -15.94
N ARG A 214 -0.62 4.57 -16.15
CA ARG A 214 -1.57 5.50 -16.78
C ARG A 214 -1.86 6.74 -15.93
N ILE A 215 -1.98 6.56 -14.60
CA ILE A 215 -2.19 7.66 -13.65
C ILE A 215 -0.89 8.46 -13.44
N GLY A 216 0.27 7.84 -13.64
CA GLY A 216 1.57 8.45 -13.36
C GLY A 216 1.87 8.55 -11.86
N ALA A 217 1.37 7.60 -11.07
CA ALA A 217 1.59 7.51 -9.63
C ALA A 217 2.06 6.09 -9.24
N PRO A 218 2.89 5.91 -8.20
CA PRO A 218 3.21 4.58 -7.69
C PRO A 218 2.01 3.93 -7.03
N ALA A 219 1.98 2.59 -7.07
CA ALA A 219 1.00 1.76 -6.39
C ALA A 219 1.65 0.93 -5.27
N MET A 220 1.03 0.87 -4.10
CA MET A 220 1.35 -0.10 -3.05
C MET A 220 0.16 -1.02 -2.83
N VAL A 221 0.40 -2.32 -2.83
CA VAL A 221 -0.64 -3.35 -2.89
C VAL A 221 -0.46 -4.38 -1.79
N GLY A 222 -1.50 -4.60 -1.01
CA GLY A 222 -1.56 -5.72 -0.07
C GLY A 222 -1.73 -7.04 -0.82
N VAL A 223 -0.97 -8.06 -0.45
CA VAL A 223 -1.04 -9.39 -1.05
C VAL A 223 -1.12 -10.44 0.05
N GLN A 224 -2.10 -11.33 -0.04
CA GLN A 224 -2.23 -12.42 0.91
C GLN A 224 -1.23 -13.53 0.60
N ALA A 225 -0.48 -13.95 1.62
CA ALA A 225 0.42 -15.09 1.55
C ALA A 225 -0.31 -16.42 1.77
N ARG A 226 0.23 -17.53 1.22
CA ARG A 226 -0.27 -18.89 1.40
C ARG A 226 -0.14 -19.35 2.86
N ARG A 227 -0.94 -20.37 3.23
CA ARG A 227 -0.90 -20.95 4.59
C ARG A 227 0.39 -21.73 4.89
N GLU A 228 1.04 -22.25 3.88
CA GLU A 228 2.27 -23.03 4.00
C GLU A 228 3.43 -22.24 4.62
N VAL A 229 3.36 -20.90 4.59
CA VAL A 229 4.30 -20.02 5.30
C VAL A 229 4.29 -20.29 6.81
N ASP A 230 3.14 -20.63 7.37
CA ASP A 230 2.97 -20.82 8.82
C ASP A 230 3.69 -22.11 9.34
N THR A 231 4.13 -23.00 8.44
CA THR A 231 4.84 -24.25 8.79
C THR A 231 6.36 -24.12 8.84
N ARG A 232 6.91 -22.96 8.52
CA ARG A 232 8.37 -22.71 8.49
C ARG A 232 8.86 -22.10 9.80
N ASP A 233 10.16 -22.20 10.05
CA ASP A 233 10.82 -21.50 11.15
C ASP A 233 10.80 -19.98 10.90
N ASP A 234 11.22 -19.54 9.71
CA ASP A 234 11.05 -18.17 9.24
C ASP A 234 9.73 -18.03 8.49
N LYS A 235 8.72 -17.50 9.16
CA LYS A 235 7.37 -17.30 8.63
C LYS A 235 7.19 -15.95 7.92
N THR A 236 8.31 -15.28 7.61
CA THR A 236 8.25 -14.07 6.77
C THR A 236 7.99 -14.48 5.32
N PRO A 237 6.90 -14.05 4.68
CA PRO A 237 6.59 -14.46 3.31
C PRO A 237 7.71 -14.11 2.31
N GLU A 238 7.88 -14.99 1.35
CA GLU A 238 8.74 -14.82 0.17
C GLU A 238 7.89 -14.57 -1.08
N MET A 239 8.53 -14.23 -2.21
CA MET A 239 7.79 -13.91 -3.46
C MET A 239 6.89 -15.06 -3.91
N HIS A 240 7.38 -16.29 -3.85
CA HIS A 240 6.63 -17.50 -4.24
C HIS A 240 5.47 -17.85 -3.29
N ASP A 241 5.40 -17.19 -2.12
CA ASP A 241 4.31 -17.38 -1.15
C ASP A 241 3.08 -16.55 -1.45
N ALA A 242 3.13 -15.67 -2.43
CA ALA A 242 1.95 -14.93 -2.85
C ALA A 242 0.84 -15.90 -3.30
N GLN A 243 -0.29 -15.87 -2.62
CA GLN A 243 -1.39 -16.80 -2.88
C GLN A 243 -1.97 -16.55 -4.28
N TRP A 244 -1.95 -17.57 -5.13
CA TRP A 244 -2.42 -17.57 -6.52
C TRP A 244 -1.77 -16.53 -7.44
N ALA A 245 -0.53 -16.10 -7.17
CA ALA A 245 0.03 -14.93 -7.83
C ALA A 245 1.46 -15.11 -8.35
N SER A 246 1.70 -16.14 -9.16
CA SER A 246 2.98 -16.30 -9.86
C SER A 246 3.36 -15.11 -10.75
N GLY A 247 2.38 -14.36 -11.26
CA GLY A 247 2.60 -13.16 -12.07
C GLY A 247 3.05 -11.92 -11.30
N ILE A 248 2.86 -11.86 -9.96
CA ILE A 248 3.28 -10.70 -9.15
C ILE A 248 4.81 -10.53 -9.22
N GLU A 249 5.55 -11.65 -9.21
CA GLU A 249 7.02 -11.60 -9.32
C GLU A 249 7.51 -10.89 -10.59
N GLN A 250 6.74 -10.96 -11.68
CA GLN A 250 7.12 -10.37 -12.96
C GLN A 250 6.86 -8.87 -13.01
N VAL A 251 5.74 -8.41 -12.44
CA VAL A 251 5.27 -7.02 -12.59
C VAL A 251 5.64 -6.11 -11.42
N ALA A 252 5.81 -6.65 -10.19
CA ALA A 252 6.19 -5.85 -9.04
C ALA A 252 7.63 -5.33 -9.14
N ASP A 253 7.83 -4.06 -8.80
CA ASP A 253 9.16 -3.43 -8.72
C ASP A 253 9.80 -3.67 -7.36
N LYS A 254 8.98 -3.69 -6.30
CA LYS A 254 9.40 -3.98 -4.93
C LYS A 254 8.46 -5.00 -4.29
N VAL A 255 9.03 -5.91 -3.50
CA VAL A 255 8.25 -6.91 -2.75
C VAL A 255 8.76 -6.98 -1.32
N PHE A 256 7.86 -6.81 -0.37
CA PHE A 256 8.11 -6.97 1.05
C PHE A 256 7.32 -8.14 1.61
N GLY A 257 7.93 -8.90 2.52
CA GLY A 257 7.24 -9.85 3.38
C GLY A 257 7.18 -9.31 4.80
N ILE A 258 6.02 -9.37 5.46
CA ILE A 258 5.87 -9.03 6.88
C ILE A 258 5.34 -10.21 7.68
N TRP A 259 5.95 -10.42 8.85
CA TRP A 259 5.54 -11.41 9.83
C TRP A 259 5.52 -10.80 11.23
N ARG A 260 4.46 -11.13 11.98
CA ARG A 260 4.34 -10.79 13.41
C ARG A 260 4.33 -12.11 14.20
N PRO A 261 5.46 -12.48 14.83
CA PRO A 261 5.60 -13.78 15.52
C PRO A 261 4.51 -14.06 16.55
N TYR A 262 4.10 -13.05 17.32
CA TYR A 262 3.06 -13.19 18.33
C TYR A 262 1.69 -13.61 17.77
N VAL A 263 1.37 -13.22 16.54
CA VAL A 263 0.08 -13.53 15.89
C VAL A 263 0.02 -15.01 15.47
N THR A 264 1.14 -15.57 15.05
CA THR A 264 1.20 -16.97 14.55
C THR A 264 1.34 -17.98 15.69
N ASP A 265 2.22 -17.70 16.62
CA ASP A 265 2.71 -18.73 17.55
C ASP A 265 2.19 -18.53 18.98
N ASN A 266 1.52 -17.39 19.28
CA ASN A 266 1.05 -17.00 20.62
C ASN A 266 2.13 -17.17 21.72
N GLU A 267 3.42 -17.34 21.35
CA GLU A 267 4.47 -17.73 22.25
C GLU A 267 5.18 -16.52 22.86
N LYS A 268 5.22 -16.52 24.18
CA LYS A 268 6.17 -15.76 24.98
C LYS A 268 7.54 -16.48 24.89
N GLY A 269 8.31 -16.22 23.83
CA GLY A 269 9.58 -16.87 23.60
C GLY A 269 10.65 -15.89 23.12
N LEU A 270 11.83 -16.43 22.87
CA LEU A 270 12.94 -15.74 22.20
C LEU A 270 13.01 -16.24 20.76
N LEU A 271 12.94 -15.30 19.82
CA LEU A 271 13.25 -15.56 18.43
C LEU A 271 14.74 -15.37 18.22
N VAL A 272 15.46 -16.42 17.85
CA VAL A 272 16.88 -16.31 17.51
C VAL A 272 16.98 -15.77 16.07
N VAL A 273 17.59 -14.61 15.92
CA VAL A 273 17.78 -13.95 14.62
C VAL A 273 19.25 -13.72 14.37
N LYS A 274 19.67 -13.78 13.11
CA LYS A 274 21.01 -13.36 12.69
C LYS A 274 20.99 -11.90 12.31
N HIS A 275 21.72 -11.07 13.05
CA HIS A 275 21.89 -9.66 12.77
C HIS A 275 23.40 -9.37 12.70
N GLU A 276 23.86 -8.82 11.56
CA GLU A 276 25.29 -8.54 11.30
C GLU A 276 26.21 -9.75 11.55
N GLY A 277 25.75 -10.95 11.18
CA GLY A 277 26.53 -12.20 11.35
C GLY A 277 26.55 -12.77 12.77
N ARG A 278 25.87 -12.15 13.74
CA ARG A 278 25.76 -12.62 15.13
C ARG A 278 24.34 -13.08 15.43
N GLU A 279 24.21 -14.09 16.25
CA GLU A 279 22.91 -14.50 16.78
C GLU A 279 22.47 -13.55 17.89
N LYS A 280 21.25 -13.02 17.76
CA LYS A 280 20.60 -12.16 18.74
C LYS A 280 19.24 -12.73 19.09
N GLY A 281 18.98 -12.92 20.37
CA GLY A 281 17.63 -13.29 20.86
C GLY A 281 16.74 -12.05 20.90
N LEU A 282 15.64 -12.08 20.15
CA LEU A 282 14.58 -11.07 20.25
C LEU A 282 13.40 -11.63 21.03
N LYS A 283 12.94 -10.89 22.05
CA LYS A 283 11.75 -11.26 22.79
C LYS A 283 10.51 -11.12 21.92
N ILE A 284 9.74 -12.19 21.80
CA ILE A 284 8.45 -12.15 21.09
C ILE A 284 7.46 -11.35 21.95
N THR A 285 6.97 -10.25 21.38
CA THR A 285 5.96 -9.38 22.00
C THR A 285 4.81 -9.17 21.03
N PRO A 286 3.62 -8.74 21.48
CA PRO A 286 2.52 -8.39 20.58
C PRO A 286 2.88 -7.33 19.53
N ASN A 287 3.94 -6.55 19.81
CA ASN A 287 4.38 -5.44 18.97
C ASN A 287 5.62 -5.77 18.13
N LEU A 288 6.16 -7.00 18.19
CA LEU A 288 7.26 -7.41 17.30
C LEU A 288 6.75 -7.67 15.90
N ALA A 289 7.37 -7.04 14.91
CA ALA A 289 7.20 -7.38 13.50
C ALA A 289 8.55 -7.52 12.81
N ILE A 290 8.62 -8.44 11.86
CA ILE A 290 9.78 -8.65 11.00
C ILE A 290 9.36 -8.28 9.58
N LEU A 291 10.06 -7.32 9.01
CA LEU A 291 9.86 -6.85 7.65
C LEU A 291 11.09 -7.23 6.81
N LYS A 292 10.88 -7.88 5.67
CA LYS A 292 11.97 -8.23 4.75
C LYS A 292 11.71 -7.70 3.36
N LEU A 293 12.72 -7.06 2.78
CA LEU A 293 12.74 -6.73 1.36
C LEU A 293 13.15 -7.99 0.59
N ARG A 294 12.27 -8.48 -0.29
CA ARG A 294 12.46 -9.69 -1.09
C ARG A 294 12.83 -9.38 -2.53
N LYS A 295 12.44 -8.21 -3.02
CA LYS A 295 12.76 -7.73 -4.36
C LYS A 295 12.83 -6.20 -4.36
N GLN A 296 13.80 -5.66 -5.10
CA GLN A 296 13.86 -4.26 -5.48
C GLN A 296 14.53 -4.16 -6.85
N ARG A 297 13.84 -3.57 -7.84
CA ARG A 297 14.47 -3.25 -9.13
C ARG A 297 15.51 -2.15 -8.93
N GLY A 298 16.67 -2.33 -9.57
CA GLY A 298 17.78 -1.36 -9.49
C GLY A 298 18.71 -1.55 -8.29
N ASP A 299 18.43 -2.52 -7.41
CA ASP A 299 19.31 -2.90 -6.30
C ASP A 299 19.24 -4.41 -6.06
N VAL A 300 20.32 -5.01 -5.63
CA VAL A 300 20.41 -6.45 -5.30
C VAL A 300 20.36 -6.72 -3.80
N GLY A 301 20.21 -5.69 -2.98
CA GLY A 301 20.17 -5.81 -1.53
C GLY A 301 18.92 -6.55 -1.04
N GLN A 302 19.11 -7.55 -0.17
CA GLN A 302 18.05 -8.13 0.64
C GLN A 302 18.23 -7.59 2.06
N TYR A 303 17.20 -6.91 2.58
CA TYR A 303 17.25 -6.29 3.90
C TYR A 303 16.21 -6.91 4.81
N THR A 304 16.55 -7.00 6.10
CA THR A 304 15.64 -7.42 7.16
C THR A 304 15.62 -6.36 8.24
N TRP A 305 14.43 -5.93 8.63
CA TRP A 305 14.21 -5.01 9.74
C TRP A 305 13.40 -5.71 10.83
N TYR A 306 13.80 -5.49 12.06
CA TYR A 306 13.08 -5.87 13.26
C TYR A 306 12.41 -4.62 13.79
N LEU A 307 11.09 -4.62 13.87
CA LEU A 307 10.30 -3.43 14.10
C LEU A 307 9.44 -3.56 15.35
N HIS A 308 9.38 -2.50 16.12
CA HIS A 308 8.30 -2.27 17.06
C HIS A 308 7.09 -1.78 16.27
N PHE A 309 6.01 -2.55 16.26
CA PHE A 309 4.83 -2.33 15.46
C PHE A 309 3.60 -2.18 16.34
N GLU A 310 3.03 -0.99 16.36
CA GLU A 310 1.78 -0.67 17.03
C GLU A 310 0.67 -0.49 15.99
N PRO A 311 -0.10 -1.55 15.65
CA PRO A 311 -1.09 -1.50 14.57
C PRO A 311 -2.15 -0.42 14.75
N GLN A 312 -2.63 -0.23 15.97
CA GLN A 312 -3.68 0.75 16.28
C GLN A 312 -3.19 2.19 16.13
N ALA A 313 -1.92 2.44 16.42
CA ALA A 313 -1.31 3.76 16.30
C ALA A 313 -0.68 4.00 14.92
N LEU A 314 -0.74 3.04 13.99
CA LEU A 314 -0.04 3.05 12.70
C LEU A 314 1.45 3.41 12.86
N ARG A 315 2.10 2.96 13.95
CA ARG A 315 3.50 3.26 14.25
C ARG A 315 4.39 2.06 13.99
N LEU A 316 5.49 2.33 13.32
CA LEU A 316 6.57 1.37 13.14
C LEU A 316 7.90 2.09 13.42
N ALA A 317 8.73 1.46 14.23
CA ALA A 317 10.07 1.94 14.54
C ALA A 317 11.04 0.74 14.57
N GLU A 318 12.29 0.93 14.19
CA GLU A 318 13.33 -0.09 14.33
C GLU A 318 13.65 -0.33 15.80
N ILE A 319 13.97 -1.61 16.17
CA ILE A 319 14.28 -2.03 17.55
C ILE A 319 15.80 -2.04 17.74
#